data_3b5e8060f597aecd6176794dd37cc60d
#
_entry.id   3b5e8060f597aecd6176794dd37cc60d
#
_cell.length_a   1.000
_cell.length_b   1.000
_cell.length_c   1.000
_cell.angle_alpha   90.00
_cell.angle_beta   90.00
_cell.angle_gamma   90.00
#
_symmetry.space_group_name_H-M   'P 1'
#
loop_
_entity.id
_entity.type
_entity.pdbx_description
1 polymer ?
#
loop_
_entity_poly.entity_id
_entity_poly.type
_entity_poly.pdbx_seq_one_letter_code
_entity_poly.pdbx_strand_id
1 'polypeptide(L)'
;MAGTAVTREQILAYRLQRHHLARRLPAGALAEAAAVCGLQNSPPGAALLSLHARVAAASAAALDEALLAAKSLVQVWSVRAAPLLVPVPDAAIFTHGLLPGDEEETRCLMRGAVEHLQRSGLAATDLVNWTAAALDAVLDGRELTKDELGVELSRRLAPGIPAEQRDMGISPDEWGHFGES
;
A
#
# COMPACT_ATOMS: atom_id res chain seq x y z
N MET A 1 4.32 3.27 -40.06
CA MET A 1 3.56 2.03 -39.81
C MET A 1 2.09 2.42 -39.62
N ALA A 2 1.18 1.82 -40.37
CA ALA A 2 -0.26 2.07 -40.18
C ALA A 2 -0.71 1.44 -38.86
N GLY A 3 -1.25 2.25 -37.97
CA GLY A 3 -1.82 1.76 -36.72
C GLY A 3 -3.07 0.92 -36.98
N THR A 4 -3.27 -0.17 -36.22
CA THR A 4 -4.50 -0.94 -36.25
C THR A 4 -5.57 -0.20 -35.46
N ALA A 5 -6.67 0.20 -36.11
CA ALA A 5 -7.82 0.77 -35.45
C ALA A 5 -8.54 -0.32 -34.65
N VAL A 6 -8.83 -0.05 -33.38
CA VAL A 6 -9.60 -0.94 -32.49
C VAL A 6 -10.88 -0.24 -32.04
N THR A 7 -11.98 -1.00 -31.91
CA THR A 7 -13.23 -0.44 -31.40
C THR A 7 -13.26 -0.40 -29.88
N ARG A 8 -14.16 0.40 -29.32
CA ARG A 8 -14.39 0.48 -27.88
C ARG A 8 -14.78 -0.89 -27.29
N GLU A 9 -15.60 -1.64 -28.00
CA GLU A 9 -16.03 -2.99 -27.60
C GLU A 9 -14.87 -3.97 -27.55
N GLN A 10 -13.96 -3.90 -28.54
CA GLN A 10 -12.75 -4.73 -28.53
C GLN A 10 -11.84 -4.39 -27.34
N ILE A 11 -11.66 -3.11 -27.03
CA ILE A 11 -10.88 -2.68 -25.85
C ILE A 11 -11.53 -3.21 -24.57
N LEU A 12 -12.85 -3.06 -24.43
CA LEU A 12 -13.57 -3.53 -23.25
C LEU A 12 -13.49 -5.05 -23.10
N ALA A 13 -13.73 -5.79 -24.16
CA ALA A 13 -13.64 -7.26 -24.16
C ALA A 13 -12.23 -7.73 -23.76
N TYR A 14 -11.19 -7.12 -24.33
CA TYR A 14 -9.80 -7.41 -23.98
C TYR A 14 -9.52 -7.15 -22.49
N ARG A 15 -9.95 -6.00 -21.95
CA ARG A 15 -9.76 -5.66 -20.55
C ARG A 15 -10.49 -6.64 -19.62
N LEU A 16 -11.75 -6.96 -19.90
CA LEU A 16 -12.51 -7.94 -19.11
C LEU A 16 -11.86 -9.32 -19.12
N GLN A 17 -11.34 -9.75 -20.27
CA GLN A 17 -10.63 -11.01 -20.39
C GLN A 17 -9.32 -10.99 -19.59
N ARG A 18 -8.51 -9.94 -19.74
CA ARG A 18 -7.22 -9.81 -19.02
C ARG A 18 -7.39 -9.74 -17.51
N HIS A 19 -8.50 -9.20 -17.03
CA HIS A 19 -8.83 -9.12 -15.60
C HIS A 19 -9.61 -10.34 -15.08
N HIS A 20 -9.73 -11.42 -15.87
CA HIS A 20 -10.45 -12.65 -15.51
C HIS A 20 -11.93 -12.44 -15.14
N LEU A 21 -12.54 -11.36 -15.65
CA LEU A 21 -13.95 -11.04 -15.44
C LEU A 21 -14.87 -11.64 -16.49
N ALA A 22 -14.36 -11.92 -17.70
CA ALA A 22 -15.12 -12.62 -18.75
C ALA A 22 -15.20 -14.13 -18.49
N ARG A 23 -14.14 -14.72 -17.89
CA ARG A 23 -14.08 -16.12 -17.49
C ARG A 23 -13.22 -16.23 -16.24
N ARG A 24 -13.78 -16.81 -15.18
CA ARG A 24 -13.06 -17.04 -13.93
C ARG A 24 -11.92 -18.03 -14.09
N LEU A 25 -10.88 -17.81 -13.32
CA LEU A 25 -9.79 -18.74 -13.12
C LEU A 25 -10.25 -19.96 -12.28
N PRO A 26 -9.53 -21.08 -12.37
CA PRO A 26 -9.82 -22.26 -11.53
C PRO A 26 -9.64 -21.94 -10.03
N ALA A 27 -10.20 -22.80 -9.20
CA ALA A 27 -9.99 -22.73 -7.75
C ALA A 27 -8.49 -22.74 -7.40
N GLY A 28 -8.11 -21.92 -6.42
CA GLY A 28 -6.72 -21.79 -5.96
C GLY A 28 -5.86 -20.79 -6.74
N ALA A 29 -6.28 -20.28 -7.88
CA ALA A 29 -5.50 -19.34 -8.70
C ALA A 29 -5.56 -17.89 -8.20
N LEU A 30 -5.48 -17.66 -6.85
CA LEU A 30 -5.61 -16.34 -6.24
C LEU A 30 -4.46 -15.41 -6.64
N ALA A 31 -3.24 -15.93 -6.64
CA ALA A 31 -2.04 -15.17 -7.02
C ALA A 31 -2.10 -14.73 -8.50
N GLU A 32 -2.58 -15.59 -9.40
CA GLU A 32 -2.76 -15.24 -10.82
C GLU A 32 -3.79 -14.11 -10.99
N ALA A 33 -4.90 -14.15 -10.23
CA ALA A 33 -5.89 -13.07 -10.25
C ALA A 33 -5.31 -11.74 -9.74
N ALA A 34 -4.43 -11.77 -8.73
CA ALA A 34 -3.78 -10.59 -8.18
C ALA A 34 -2.65 -10.07 -9.06
N ALA A 35 -1.99 -10.91 -9.86
CA ALA A 35 -0.85 -10.55 -10.71
C ALA A 35 -1.19 -9.53 -11.81
N VAL A 36 -2.47 -9.35 -12.15
CA VAL A 36 -2.86 -8.43 -13.24
C VAL A 36 -2.54 -6.97 -12.90
N CYS A 37 -2.86 -6.53 -11.67
CA CYS A 37 -2.62 -5.14 -11.23
C CYS A 37 -2.73 -4.97 -9.71
N GLY A 38 -2.65 -6.05 -8.95
CA GLY A 38 -3.01 -6.06 -7.54
C GLY A 38 -4.53 -6.00 -7.31
N LEU A 39 -4.96 -6.33 -6.10
CA LEU A 39 -6.37 -6.25 -5.69
C LEU A 39 -6.48 -5.32 -4.49
N GLN A 40 -7.16 -4.20 -4.67
CA GLN A 40 -7.36 -3.23 -3.59
C GLN A 40 -8.18 -3.85 -2.46
N ASN A 41 -7.71 -3.67 -1.21
CA ASN A 41 -8.35 -4.15 0.01
C ASN A 41 -8.81 -3.00 0.92
N SER A 42 -9.38 -1.97 0.30
CA SER A 42 -10.01 -0.84 1.00
C SER A 42 -11.40 -0.61 0.40
N PRO A 43 -12.47 -0.73 1.20
CA PRO A 43 -12.48 -1.12 2.62
C PRO A 43 -11.99 -2.56 2.83
N PRO A 44 -11.66 -2.96 4.08
CA PRO A 44 -11.26 -4.33 4.39
C PRO A 44 -12.27 -5.36 3.87
N GLY A 45 -11.77 -6.42 3.20
CA GLY A 45 -12.59 -7.43 2.54
C GLY A 45 -12.91 -7.17 1.06
N ALA A 46 -12.63 -5.97 0.52
CA ALA A 46 -12.85 -5.66 -0.88
C ALA A 46 -12.04 -6.56 -1.83
N ALA A 47 -10.84 -6.96 -1.42
CA ALA A 47 -10.02 -7.89 -2.19
C ALA A 47 -10.66 -9.28 -2.29
N LEU A 48 -11.32 -9.78 -1.25
CA LEU A 48 -12.04 -11.05 -1.29
C LEU A 48 -13.21 -11.00 -2.28
N LEU A 49 -13.97 -9.90 -2.30
CA LEU A 49 -15.02 -9.70 -3.32
C LEU A 49 -14.45 -9.68 -4.74
N SER A 50 -13.30 -9.03 -4.90
CA SER A 50 -12.59 -8.99 -6.18
C SER A 50 -12.13 -10.39 -6.62
N LEU A 51 -11.67 -11.23 -5.68
CA LEU A 51 -11.29 -12.62 -5.93
C LEU A 51 -12.52 -13.46 -6.31
N HIS A 52 -13.65 -13.31 -5.61
CA HIS A 52 -14.90 -13.99 -5.96
C HIS A 52 -15.35 -13.72 -7.38
N ALA A 53 -15.14 -12.53 -7.89
CA ALA A 53 -15.47 -12.18 -9.27
C ALA A 53 -14.54 -12.87 -10.30
N ARG A 54 -13.32 -13.25 -9.92
CA ARG A 54 -12.22 -13.68 -10.81
C ARG A 54 -11.82 -15.14 -10.67
N VAL A 55 -12.05 -15.75 -9.51
CA VAL A 55 -11.58 -17.10 -9.19
C VAL A 55 -12.76 -17.96 -8.75
N ALA A 56 -12.86 -19.18 -9.28
CA ALA A 56 -13.87 -20.14 -8.86
C ALA A 56 -13.59 -20.57 -7.41
N ALA A 57 -14.65 -20.69 -6.61
CA ALA A 57 -14.57 -21.13 -5.20
C ALA A 57 -13.58 -20.32 -4.33
N ALA A 58 -13.35 -19.05 -4.64
CA ALA A 58 -12.61 -18.17 -3.75
C ALA A 58 -13.32 -18.10 -2.39
N SER A 59 -12.58 -18.12 -1.30
CA SER A 59 -13.11 -18.05 0.07
C SER A 59 -12.17 -17.31 0.99
N ALA A 60 -12.66 -16.85 2.16
CA ALA A 60 -11.82 -16.26 3.18
C ALA A 60 -10.70 -17.21 3.63
N ALA A 61 -11.04 -18.48 3.87
CA ALA A 61 -10.05 -19.49 4.26
C ALA A 61 -8.94 -19.69 3.21
N ALA A 62 -9.29 -19.67 1.90
CA ALA A 62 -8.28 -19.76 0.85
C ALA A 62 -7.41 -18.50 0.77
N LEU A 63 -7.97 -17.33 1.07
CA LEU A 63 -7.22 -16.08 1.14
C LEU A 63 -6.29 -16.07 2.35
N ASP A 64 -6.76 -16.49 3.53
CA ASP A 64 -5.94 -16.61 4.73
C ASP A 64 -4.78 -17.61 4.53
N GLU A 65 -5.05 -18.74 3.90
CA GLU A 65 -3.99 -19.70 3.52
C GLU A 65 -2.94 -19.04 2.62
N ALA A 66 -3.36 -18.29 1.60
CA ALA A 66 -2.46 -17.62 0.67
C ALA A 66 -1.61 -16.52 1.33
N LEU A 67 -2.16 -15.81 2.34
CA LEU A 67 -1.48 -14.74 3.06
C LEU A 67 -0.58 -15.25 4.18
N LEU A 68 -1.06 -16.19 4.99
CA LEU A 68 -0.44 -16.53 6.28
C LEU A 68 0.41 -17.81 6.20
N ALA A 69 -0.07 -18.86 5.52
CA ALA A 69 0.62 -20.14 5.46
C ALA A 69 1.47 -20.28 4.20
N ALA A 70 0.85 -20.26 3.02
CA ALA A 70 1.57 -20.41 1.75
C ALA A 70 2.41 -19.19 1.39
N LYS A 71 2.07 -18.01 1.95
CA LYS A 71 2.74 -16.71 1.68
C LYS A 71 2.91 -16.44 0.18
N SER A 72 1.93 -16.85 -0.60
CA SER A 72 1.89 -16.60 -2.05
C SER A 72 1.37 -15.21 -2.40
N LEU A 73 0.62 -14.60 -1.49
CA LEU A 73 0.14 -13.22 -1.53
C LEU A 73 0.68 -12.45 -0.33
N VAL A 74 0.83 -11.14 -0.51
CA VAL A 74 1.13 -10.19 0.55
C VAL A 74 0.26 -8.95 0.39
N GLN A 75 -0.14 -8.35 1.51
CA GLN A 75 -0.76 -7.04 1.50
C GLN A 75 0.30 -5.97 1.70
N VAL A 76 0.35 -5.01 0.79
CA VAL A 76 1.28 -3.88 0.82
C VAL A 76 0.52 -2.57 0.65
N TRP A 77 1.02 -1.50 1.26
CA TRP A 77 0.62 -0.15 0.90
C TRP A 77 1.31 0.22 -0.42
N SER A 78 0.54 0.68 -1.40
CA SER A 78 1.02 0.84 -2.76
C SER A 78 0.41 2.09 -3.43
N VAL A 79 0.15 2.03 -4.72
CA VAL A 79 -0.38 3.16 -5.50
C VAL A 79 -1.55 3.85 -4.81
N ARG A 80 -1.52 5.17 -4.77
CA ARG A 80 -2.53 6.04 -4.14
C ARG A 80 -2.66 5.83 -2.63
N ALA A 81 -1.60 5.35 -1.98
CA ALA A 81 -1.61 5.01 -0.55
C ALA A 81 -2.77 4.07 -0.17
N ALA A 82 -3.05 3.08 -1.02
CA ALA A 82 -4.09 2.09 -0.79
C ALA A 82 -3.48 0.71 -0.49
N PRO A 83 -4.10 -0.09 0.41
CA PRO A 83 -3.67 -1.46 0.64
C PRO A 83 -4.05 -2.33 -0.56
N LEU A 84 -3.05 -2.98 -1.15
CA LEU A 84 -3.22 -3.93 -2.26
C LEU A 84 -2.73 -5.31 -1.85
N LEU A 85 -3.46 -6.34 -2.25
CA LEU A 85 -2.98 -7.72 -2.28
C LEU A 85 -2.25 -7.95 -3.60
N VAL A 86 -1.01 -8.39 -3.52
CA VAL A 86 -0.16 -8.65 -4.68
C VAL A 86 0.54 -10.02 -4.53
N PRO A 87 0.94 -10.68 -5.61
CA PRO A 87 1.81 -11.84 -5.50
C PRO A 87 3.14 -11.47 -4.84
N VAL A 88 3.64 -12.32 -3.95
CA VAL A 88 4.92 -12.06 -3.26
C VAL A 88 6.09 -11.80 -4.22
N PRO A 89 6.25 -12.52 -5.34
CA PRO A 89 7.30 -12.21 -6.31
C PRO A 89 7.23 -10.79 -6.92
N ASP A 90 6.03 -10.21 -6.97
CA ASP A 90 5.79 -8.89 -7.57
C ASP A 90 5.83 -7.76 -6.53
N ALA A 91 5.95 -8.08 -5.24
CA ALA A 91 5.87 -7.10 -4.14
C ALA A 91 6.82 -5.92 -4.33
N ALA A 92 8.04 -6.17 -4.80
CA ALA A 92 9.03 -5.12 -5.03
C ALA A 92 8.59 -4.09 -6.08
N ILE A 93 7.83 -4.49 -7.11
CA ILE A 93 7.27 -3.58 -8.12
C ILE A 93 6.26 -2.64 -7.48
N PHE A 94 5.44 -3.19 -6.57
CA PHE A 94 4.36 -2.45 -5.90
C PHE A 94 4.81 -1.67 -4.65
N THR A 95 6.06 -1.77 -4.26
CA THR A 95 6.69 -1.05 -3.14
C THR A 95 7.88 -0.24 -3.60
N HIS A 96 9.04 -0.84 -3.82
CA HIS A 96 10.26 -0.13 -4.23
C HIS A 96 10.09 0.63 -5.55
N GLY A 97 9.34 0.08 -6.50
CA GLY A 97 9.06 0.73 -7.78
C GLY A 97 8.19 2.00 -7.69
N LEU A 98 7.64 2.28 -6.50
CA LEU A 98 6.80 3.45 -6.22
C LEU A 98 7.44 4.43 -5.24
N LEU A 99 8.67 4.17 -4.81
CA LEU A 99 9.37 5.10 -3.93
C LEU A 99 9.59 6.43 -4.67
N PRO A 100 9.29 7.55 -4.02
CA PRO A 100 9.46 8.86 -4.63
C PRO A 100 10.95 9.17 -4.82
N GLY A 101 11.27 9.83 -5.93
CA GLY A 101 12.63 10.23 -6.27
C GLY A 101 13.03 11.60 -5.71
N ASP A 102 12.05 12.42 -5.33
CA ASP A 102 12.29 13.78 -4.86
C ASP A 102 11.25 14.24 -3.82
N GLU A 103 11.40 15.48 -3.35
CA GLU A 103 10.54 16.11 -2.35
C GLU A 103 9.11 16.31 -2.85
N GLU A 104 8.91 16.66 -4.12
CA GLU A 104 7.58 16.90 -4.68
C GLU A 104 6.79 15.60 -4.78
N GLU A 105 7.41 14.54 -5.28
CA GLU A 105 6.83 13.20 -5.34
C GLU A 105 6.52 12.67 -3.93
N THR A 106 7.44 12.88 -2.97
CA THR A 106 7.24 12.48 -1.56
C THR A 106 6.02 13.17 -0.97
N ARG A 107 5.87 14.47 -1.17
CA ARG A 107 4.69 15.23 -0.72
C ARG A 107 3.40 14.74 -1.38
N CYS A 108 3.45 14.37 -2.66
CA CYS A 108 2.29 13.79 -3.34
C CYS A 108 1.82 12.48 -2.71
N LEU A 109 2.73 11.66 -2.20
CA LEU A 109 2.39 10.43 -1.48
C LEU A 109 1.87 10.71 -0.06
N MET A 110 2.37 11.75 0.59
CA MET A 110 2.04 12.12 1.98
C MET A 110 0.90 13.15 2.06
N ARG A 111 -0.08 13.12 1.16
CA ARG A 111 -1.13 14.17 1.04
C ARG A 111 -1.81 14.53 2.36
N GLY A 112 -2.09 13.56 3.23
CA GLY A 112 -2.69 13.81 4.53
C GLY A 112 -1.79 14.58 5.51
N ALA A 113 -0.47 14.55 5.32
CA ALA A 113 0.50 15.22 6.20
C ALA A 113 1.05 16.54 5.62
N VAL A 114 0.68 16.92 4.39
CA VAL A 114 1.28 18.08 3.69
C VAL A 114 1.12 19.38 4.49
N GLU A 115 -0.05 19.64 5.06
CA GLU A 115 -0.29 20.85 5.85
C GLU A 115 0.56 20.89 7.13
N HIS A 116 0.76 19.74 7.78
CA HIS A 116 1.63 19.63 8.96
C HIS A 116 3.10 19.83 8.58
N LEU A 117 3.56 19.23 7.50
CA LEU A 117 4.91 19.42 6.98
C LEU A 117 5.18 20.88 6.61
N GLN A 118 4.22 21.55 5.98
CA GLN A 118 4.34 22.98 5.64
C GLN A 118 4.44 23.85 6.89
N ARG A 119 3.63 23.59 7.91
CA ARG A 119 3.67 24.33 9.20
C ARG A 119 4.96 24.09 9.97
N SER A 120 5.44 22.84 9.99
CA SER A 120 6.68 22.50 10.70
C SER A 120 7.96 22.92 9.98
N GLY A 121 7.87 23.28 8.70
CA GLY A 121 9.05 23.57 7.88
C GLY A 121 9.95 22.35 7.61
N LEU A 122 9.46 21.14 7.90
CA LEU A 122 10.19 19.89 7.64
C LEU A 122 10.06 19.50 6.17
N ALA A 123 11.14 19.00 5.59
CA ALA A 123 11.08 18.34 4.31
C ALA A 123 10.46 16.94 4.48
N ALA A 124 9.58 16.57 3.55
CA ALA A 124 8.95 15.25 3.56
C ALA A 124 9.97 14.13 3.37
N THR A 125 10.97 14.36 2.53
CA THR A 125 12.10 13.44 2.31
C THR A 125 12.92 13.20 3.56
N ASP A 126 13.17 14.23 4.37
CA ASP A 126 13.92 14.09 5.64
C ASP A 126 13.12 13.20 6.61
N LEU A 127 11.81 13.44 6.75
CA LEU A 127 10.96 12.63 7.61
C LEU A 127 10.93 11.16 7.18
N VAL A 128 10.82 10.89 5.88
CA VAL A 128 10.86 9.52 5.34
C VAL A 128 12.21 8.87 5.65
N ASN A 129 13.33 9.57 5.42
CA ASN A 129 14.66 9.05 5.66
C ASN A 129 14.91 8.75 7.14
N TRP A 130 14.51 9.66 8.05
CA TRP A 130 14.64 9.45 9.50
C TRP A 130 13.77 8.26 9.96
N THR A 131 12.54 8.17 9.42
CA THR A 131 11.64 7.04 9.72
C THR A 131 12.25 5.72 9.25
N ALA A 132 12.73 5.66 8.01
CA ALA A 132 13.38 4.47 7.46
C ALA A 132 14.59 4.04 8.30
N ALA A 133 15.44 4.98 8.68
CA ALA A 133 16.61 4.71 9.54
C ALA A 133 16.25 4.21 10.94
N ALA A 134 15.05 4.57 11.45
CA ALA A 134 14.59 4.14 12.77
C ALA A 134 13.90 2.77 12.76
N LEU A 135 13.33 2.36 11.62
CA LEU A 135 12.47 1.17 11.50
C LEU A 135 13.15 -0.12 11.93
N ASP A 136 14.36 -0.37 11.48
CA ASP A 136 15.10 -1.59 11.81
C ASP A 136 15.25 -1.75 13.32
N ALA A 137 15.60 -0.67 14.01
CA ALA A 137 15.81 -0.69 15.46
C ALA A 137 14.48 -0.73 16.25
N VAL A 138 13.38 -0.26 15.67
CA VAL A 138 12.06 -0.31 16.31
C VAL A 138 11.43 -1.70 16.14
N LEU A 139 11.68 -2.35 15.02
CA LEU A 139 11.09 -3.66 14.68
C LEU A 139 12.01 -4.85 15.00
N ASP A 140 13.23 -4.59 15.55
CA ASP A 140 14.17 -5.68 15.88
C ASP A 140 13.56 -6.65 16.91
N GLY A 141 13.28 -7.88 16.45
CA GLY A 141 12.65 -8.94 17.26
C GLY A 141 11.22 -8.64 17.72
N ARG A 142 10.53 -7.66 17.13
CA ARG A 142 9.18 -7.21 17.54
C ARG A 142 8.20 -7.25 16.38
N GLU A 143 6.95 -7.57 16.71
CA GLU A 143 5.79 -7.38 15.85
C GLU A 143 4.92 -6.27 16.46
N LEU A 144 4.62 -5.24 15.69
CA LEU A 144 3.83 -4.09 16.12
C LEU A 144 2.66 -3.87 15.15
N THR A 145 1.53 -3.48 15.70
CA THR A 145 0.45 -2.91 14.90
C THR A 145 0.85 -1.55 14.32
N LYS A 146 0.13 -1.07 13.32
CA LYS A 146 0.37 0.25 12.70
C LYS A 146 0.41 1.36 13.77
N ASP A 147 -0.52 1.34 14.71
CA ASP A 147 -0.66 2.38 15.73
C ASP A 147 0.48 2.31 16.76
N GLU A 148 0.83 1.11 17.22
CA GLU A 148 1.99 0.92 18.11
C GLU A 148 3.29 1.36 17.43
N LEU A 149 3.46 1.01 16.14
CA LEU A 149 4.62 1.43 15.36
C LEU A 149 4.68 2.96 15.23
N GLY A 150 3.54 3.61 14.96
CA GLY A 150 3.44 5.06 14.88
C GLY A 150 3.87 5.75 16.18
N VAL A 151 3.38 5.28 17.32
CA VAL A 151 3.74 5.80 18.65
C VAL A 151 5.24 5.62 18.93
N GLU A 152 5.78 4.44 18.63
CA GLU A 152 7.19 4.14 18.91
C GLU A 152 8.14 4.95 18.03
N LEU A 153 7.82 5.10 16.74
CA LEU A 153 8.57 5.96 15.81
C LEU A 153 8.51 7.42 16.23
N SER A 154 7.35 7.93 16.62
CA SER A 154 7.18 9.31 17.08
C SER A 154 8.08 9.61 18.31
N ARG A 155 8.11 8.70 19.28
CA ARG A 155 8.99 8.85 20.46
C ARG A 155 10.46 8.86 20.07
N ARG A 156 10.85 8.03 19.10
CA ARG A 156 12.24 7.89 18.68
C ARG A 156 12.71 9.06 17.84
N LEU A 157 11.83 9.61 17.00
CA LEU A 157 12.16 10.72 16.10
C LEU A 157 12.06 12.08 16.78
N ALA A 158 11.21 12.23 17.79
CA ALA A 158 11.00 13.49 18.49
C ALA A 158 12.28 14.20 18.94
N PRO A 159 13.33 13.53 19.49
CA PRO A 159 14.57 14.20 19.88
C PRO A 159 15.34 14.81 18.70
N GLY A 160 15.23 14.25 17.49
CA GLY A 160 15.89 14.73 16.28
C GLY A 160 15.18 15.91 15.60
N ILE A 161 13.92 16.17 15.96
CA ILE A 161 13.14 17.28 15.42
C ILE A 161 13.51 18.56 16.21
N PRO A 162 13.86 19.68 15.54
CA PRO A 162 14.13 20.95 16.19
C PRO A 162 13.01 21.37 17.16
N ALA A 163 13.37 21.95 18.32
CA ALA A 163 12.41 22.28 19.38
C ALA A 163 11.29 23.21 18.89
N GLU A 164 11.63 24.19 18.07
CA GLU A 164 10.71 25.11 17.42
C GLU A 164 9.71 24.43 16.43
N GLN A 165 10.03 23.22 15.97
CA GLN A 165 9.18 22.42 15.06
C GLN A 165 8.35 21.37 15.81
N ARG A 166 8.69 21.05 17.08
CA ARG A 166 7.93 20.12 17.92
C ARG A 166 6.64 20.73 18.47
N ASP A 167 6.66 22.04 18.73
CA ASP A 167 5.57 22.77 19.41
C ASP A 167 4.41 23.15 18.46
N MET A 168 4.47 22.75 17.19
CA MET A 168 3.47 23.12 16.16
C MET A 168 2.28 22.14 16.11
N GLY A 169 1.97 21.46 17.22
CA GLY A 169 0.69 20.75 17.38
C GLY A 169 0.63 19.35 16.77
N ILE A 170 1.76 18.71 16.54
CA ILE A 170 1.80 17.29 16.20
C ILE A 170 1.95 16.52 17.51
N SER A 171 0.85 16.19 18.16
CA SER A 171 0.91 15.26 19.28
C SER A 171 1.23 13.86 18.77
N PRO A 172 1.98 13.05 19.55
CA PRO A 172 2.21 11.64 19.19
C PRO A 172 0.91 10.86 18.93
N ASP A 173 -0.20 11.31 19.52
CA ASP A 173 -1.52 10.69 19.39
C ASP A 173 -2.20 11.01 18.04
N GLU A 174 -1.82 12.08 17.36
CA GLU A 174 -2.41 12.47 16.07
C GLU A 174 -1.83 11.70 14.86
N TRP A 175 -0.64 11.11 14.99
CA TRP A 175 -0.04 10.30 13.92
C TRP A 175 -0.80 9.00 13.64
N GLY A 176 -1.58 8.51 14.62
CA GLY A 176 -2.43 7.32 14.49
C GLY A 176 -3.65 7.51 13.58
N HIS A 177 -4.10 8.75 13.35
CA HIS A 177 -5.37 9.04 12.67
C HIS A 177 -5.27 9.34 11.17
N PHE A 178 -4.10 9.35 10.57
CA PHE A 178 -3.89 9.61 9.14
C PHE A 178 -4.38 8.49 8.19
N GLY A 179 -5.28 7.62 8.62
CA GLY A 179 -5.83 6.52 7.82
C GLY A 179 -7.34 6.36 7.85
N GLU A 180 -8.07 7.26 8.48
CA GLU A 180 -9.54 7.17 8.66
C GLU A 180 -10.32 8.25 7.88
N SER A 181 -9.99 8.46 6.61
CA SER A 181 -10.86 9.26 5.72
C SER A 181 -11.00 8.65 4.36
#